data_35509b16dc6560d86e566b4f8b09ff8a
#
_entry.id   35509b16dc6560d86e566b4f8b09ff8a
#
_cell.length_a   1.000
_cell.length_b   1.000
_cell.length_c   1.000
_cell.angle_alpha   90.00
_cell.angle_beta   90.00
_cell.angle_gamma   90.00
#
_symmetry.space_group_name_H-M   'P 1'
#
loop_
_entity.id
_entity.type
_entity.pdbx_description
1 polymer ?
#
loop_
_entity_poly.entity_id
_entity_poly.type
_entity_poly.pdbx_seq_one_letter_code
_entity_poly.pdbx_strand_id
1 'polypeptide(L)'
;MPQPAVGSLIVVGAVDSNNRIASFSNTPAGKCSGLYYSQYCMRDYFVVAPGVGIYSSVPGGYAYYSGTSMATPYVAGVVAQVLSQSPYLTSQQAADIIFRTATDLGVYGTDDVYGRGLVNPSRALAPVGFTSVVVAGDTTSDYVGTSEALTSGLTGLAGGPLHASRLLKSAILLDEYGRDYAVDLSASARGSSLTVSGLIADHYATIHPFAIARGGFSLSGFAVAADPVAWGLGRREEDMDLTRVQDVTLAMQLSETLEAAAAFNADMGGRVSAFDLGSDAQSRALFVDASAVDGPYMSLADGGDFAGLSYKALDDLTVRLAYMSADREDRLPGIDSEMFTIAPSRNLRAVDHPTSVVALALNWAVEPWMGLSLNVARIGEGNGFLGGMESGALAMTDAAETFSAGLSARVELGGGYRLTGSYSMGTTSIAPRAGSIATGFSDLTTAAYGVALTRDGVFMNGDLLGIAITRPIHILEGSAALTLATGVDADRRLIYGHEVLDLAGPAPTNFEMGYTARLLDGAASFSLSAAYQTDAGGVADADAVAGALRFSLKF
;
A
#
# COMPACT_ATOMS: atom_id res chain seq x y z
N MET A 1 29.28 -6.86 -43.73
CA MET A 1 28.54 -8.05 -43.30
C MET A 1 27.13 -7.98 -43.86
N PRO A 2 26.49 -9.08 -44.26
CA PRO A 2 25.09 -9.07 -44.62
C PRO A 2 24.27 -8.60 -43.41
N GLN A 3 23.30 -7.69 -43.61
CA GLN A 3 22.46 -7.13 -42.56
C GLN A 3 21.83 -8.15 -41.55
N PRO A 4 21.43 -9.37 -41.95
CA PRO A 4 20.86 -10.33 -41.01
C PRO A 4 21.82 -10.87 -39.94
N ALA A 5 23.14 -10.81 -40.18
CA ALA A 5 24.12 -11.34 -39.23
C ALA A 5 24.59 -10.33 -38.18
N VAL A 6 24.30 -9.03 -38.36
CA VAL A 6 24.81 -7.97 -37.48
C VAL A 6 24.23 -8.08 -36.08
N GLY A 7 22.94 -8.35 -35.94
CA GLY A 7 22.29 -8.48 -34.64
C GLY A 7 22.59 -9.77 -33.87
N SER A 8 23.18 -10.80 -34.53
CA SER A 8 23.49 -12.11 -33.93
C SER A 8 24.99 -12.32 -33.68
N LEU A 9 25.82 -11.30 -33.94
CA LEU A 9 27.26 -11.39 -33.78
C LEU A 9 27.66 -10.83 -32.40
N ILE A 10 28.40 -11.62 -31.63
CA ILE A 10 29.06 -11.19 -30.42
C ILE A 10 30.57 -11.27 -30.61
N VAL A 11 31.27 -10.15 -30.52
CA VAL A 11 32.72 -10.07 -30.55
C VAL A 11 33.25 -10.09 -29.13
N VAL A 12 34.23 -10.94 -28.84
CA VAL A 12 34.68 -11.18 -27.46
C VAL A 12 36.14 -10.81 -27.26
N GLY A 13 36.39 -9.92 -26.28
CA GLY A 13 37.71 -9.62 -25.76
C GLY A 13 38.00 -10.43 -24.49
N ALA A 14 39.28 -10.42 -24.07
CA ALA A 14 39.73 -11.12 -22.88
C ALA A 14 40.10 -10.17 -21.77
N VAL A 15 39.69 -10.48 -20.53
CA VAL A 15 40.14 -9.80 -19.30
C VAL A 15 40.85 -10.78 -18.35
N ASP A 16 41.68 -10.22 -17.49
CA ASP A 16 42.34 -10.94 -16.40
C ASP A 16 41.41 -11.08 -15.15
N SER A 17 41.92 -11.70 -14.09
CA SER A 17 41.19 -11.88 -12.83
C SER A 17 40.82 -10.59 -12.10
N ASN A 18 41.39 -9.44 -12.48
CA ASN A 18 41.10 -8.13 -11.95
C ASN A 18 40.18 -7.30 -12.88
N ASN A 19 39.54 -7.98 -13.86
CA ASN A 19 38.71 -7.38 -14.89
C ASN A 19 39.42 -6.34 -15.77
N ARG A 20 40.76 -6.40 -15.88
CA ARG A 20 41.53 -5.56 -16.78
C ARG A 20 41.70 -6.22 -18.13
N ILE A 21 41.59 -5.42 -19.21
CA ILE A 21 41.79 -5.93 -20.57
C ILE A 21 43.18 -6.58 -20.69
N ALA A 22 43.23 -7.80 -21.18
CA ALA A 22 44.48 -8.51 -21.36
C ALA A 22 45.34 -7.85 -22.48
N SER A 23 46.65 -7.79 -22.27
CA SER A 23 47.57 -7.11 -23.20
C SER A 23 47.57 -7.65 -24.63
N PHE A 24 47.14 -8.90 -24.82
CA PHE A 24 47.02 -9.55 -26.12
C PHE A 24 45.61 -9.40 -26.71
N SER A 25 44.62 -8.86 -25.95
CA SER A 25 43.25 -8.72 -26.46
C SER A 25 43.14 -7.53 -27.41
N ASN A 26 42.49 -7.75 -28.54
CA ASN A 26 42.06 -6.63 -29.38
C ASN A 26 40.91 -5.88 -28.68
N THR A 27 40.86 -4.58 -28.94
CA THR A 27 39.78 -3.69 -28.48
C THR A 27 38.94 -3.20 -29.66
N PRO A 28 37.72 -2.75 -29.46
CA PRO A 28 36.85 -2.28 -30.55
C PRO A 28 37.16 -0.84 -31.00
N ALA A 29 38.15 -0.18 -30.45
CA ALA A 29 38.51 1.22 -30.67
C ALA A 29 38.52 1.61 -32.17
N GLY A 30 37.82 2.69 -32.53
CA GLY A 30 37.84 3.31 -33.84
C GLY A 30 37.26 2.46 -34.99
N LYS A 31 36.68 1.30 -34.72
CA LYS A 31 36.17 0.37 -35.75
C LYS A 31 34.68 0.59 -35.97
N CYS A 32 34.34 1.64 -36.71
CA CYS A 32 32.97 1.92 -37.17
C CYS A 32 32.90 1.86 -38.69
N SER A 33 31.81 1.31 -39.25
CA SER A 33 31.55 1.26 -40.69
C SER A 33 30.07 1.57 -40.98
N GLY A 34 29.78 2.29 -42.05
CA GLY A 34 28.44 2.66 -42.47
C GLY A 34 28.42 3.95 -43.29
N LEU A 35 27.46 4.10 -44.19
CA LEU A 35 27.25 5.29 -45.01
C LEU A 35 25.97 6.03 -44.52
N TYR A 36 26.12 7.27 -44.18
CA TYR A 36 25.14 8.34 -43.98
C TYR A 36 24.11 8.20 -42.84
N TYR A 37 23.47 7.07 -42.54
CA TYR A 37 22.40 6.99 -41.51
C TYR A 37 22.43 5.73 -40.63
N SER A 38 23.33 4.80 -40.87
CA SER A 38 23.54 3.61 -40.03
C SER A 38 25.02 3.32 -39.86
N GLN A 39 25.59 3.92 -38.84
CA GLN A 39 26.98 3.66 -38.47
C GLN A 39 27.01 2.47 -37.51
N TYR A 40 27.63 1.37 -37.93
CA TYR A 40 27.85 0.20 -37.09
C TYR A 40 29.22 0.31 -36.46
N CYS A 41 29.29 0.44 -35.12
CA CYS A 41 30.53 0.45 -34.40
C CYS A 41 30.77 -0.90 -33.74
N MET A 42 32.00 -1.42 -33.82
CA MET A 42 32.33 -2.74 -33.24
C MET A 42 32.07 -2.77 -31.72
N ARG A 43 32.26 -1.64 -31.02
CA ARG A 43 32.00 -1.53 -29.58
C ARG A 43 30.55 -1.88 -29.19
N ASP A 44 29.58 -1.70 -30.08
CA ASP A 44 28.18 -2.00 -29.83
C ASP A 44 27.89 -3.51 -29.79
N TYR A 45 28.77 -4.31 -30.40
CA TYR A 45 28.71 -5.77 -30.50
C TYR A 45 29.86 -6.48 -29.76
N PHE A 46 30.60 -5.72 -28.93
CA PHE A 46 31.78 -6.21 -28.25
C PHE A 46 31.48 -6.34 -26.75
N VAL A 47 31.89 -7.48 -26.20
CA VAL A 47 31.89 -7.76 -24.75
C VAL A 47 33.24 -8.33 -24.36
N VAL A 48 33.53 -8.33 -23.07
CA VAL A 48 34.72 -8.99 -22.53
C VAL A 48 34.33 -10.14 -21.61
N ALA A 49 35.19 -11.15 -21.53
CA ALA A 49 35.04 -12.26 -20.63
C ALA A 49 36.42 -12.73 -20.08
N PRO A 50 36.46 -13.51 -18.98
CA PRO A 50 37.71 -14.08 -18.48
C PRO A 50 38.44 -14.87 -19.56
N GLY A 51 39.71 -14.51 -19.80
CA GLY A 51 40.52 -15.11 -20.85
C GLY A 51 41.99 -15.27 -20.48
N VAL A 52 42.37 -15.06 -19.23
CA VAL A 52 43.74 -15.19 -18.72
C VAL A 52 43.80 -16.30 -17.68
N GLY A 53 44.68 -17.29 -17.91
CA GLY A 53 44.89 -18.40 -16.99
C GLY A 53 43.67 -19.31 -16.82
N ILE A 54 42.95 -19.57 -17.89
CA ILE A 54 41.73 -20.38 -17.90
C ILE A 54 42.09 -21.87 -17.88
N TYR A 55 41.64 -22.57 -16.84
CA TYR A 55 41.82 -24.00 -16.69
C TYR A 55 40.74 -24.76 -17.46
N SER A 56 41.13 -25.62 -18.39
CA SER A 56 40.19 -26.39 -19.21
C SER A 56 40.80 -27.70 -19.68
N SER A 57 39.92 -28.58 -20.24
CA SER A 57 40.32 -29.86 -20.79
C SER A 57 41.13 -29.68 -22.08
N VAL A 58 42.16 -30.49 -22.24
CA VAL A 58 42.99 -30.59 -23.43
C VAL A 58 43.22 -32.06 -23.74
N PRO A 59 43.63 -32.40 -24.98
CA PRO A 59 44.01 -33.79 -25.26
C PRO A 59 45.05 -34.30 -24.27
N GLY A 60 44.72 -35.37 -23.56
CA GLY A 60 45.58 -36.00 -22.55
C GLY A 60 45.49 -35.43 -21.14
N GLY A 61 44.57 -34.47 -20.85
CA GLY A 61 44.37 -33.96 -19.48
C GLY A 61 43.81 -32.58 -19.40
N TYR A 62 44.37 -31.75 -18.53
CA TYR A 62 43.94 -30.35 -18.28
C TYR A 62 45.14 -29.43 -18.31
N ALA A 63 44.93 -28.21 -18.79
CA ALA A 63 45.97 -27.16 -18.83
C ALA A 63 45.38 -25.75 -18.63
N TYR A 64 46.26 -24.81 -18.30
CA TYR A 64 45.93 -23.38 -18.23
C TYR A 64 46.34 -22.71 -19.54
N TYR A 65 45.37 -22.02 -20.19
CA TYR A 65 45.64 -21.21 -21.36
C TYR A 65 45.13 -19.79 -21.22
N SER A 66 45.73 -18.88 -21.98
CA SER A 66 45.30 -17.47 -22.04
C SER A 66 45.06 -17.07 -23.47
N GLY A 67 43.97 -16.37 -23.75
CA GLY A 67 43.61 -15.91 -25.07
C GLY A 67 42.14 -15.46 -25.16
N THR A 68 41.80 -14.67 -26.16
CA THR A 68 40.39 -14.41 -26.54
C THR A 68 39.69 -15.69 -26.93
N SER A 69 40.44 -16.71 -27.41
CA SER A 69 39.96 -18.07 -27.69
C SER A 69 39.42 -18.79 -26.44
N MET A 70 39.83 -18.38 -25.21
CA MET A 70 39.32 -18.90 -23.94
C MET A 70 38.15 -18.08 -23.44
N ALA A 71 38.11 -16.80 -23.74
CA ALA A 71 36.99 -15.92 -23.42
C ALA A 71 35.75 -16.21 -24.26
N THR A 72 35.93 -16.51 -25.55
CA THR A 72 34.83 -16.78 -26.49
C THR A 72 33.92 -17.95 -26.08
N PRO A 73 34.45 -19.16 -25.75
CA PRO A 73 33.61 -20.27 -25.31
C PRO A 73 32.91 -19.98 -23.95
N TYR A 74 33.48 -19.12 -23.08
CA TYR A 74 32.80 -18.68 -21.88
C TYR A 74 31.50 -17.93 -22.24
N VAL A 75 31.56 -16.96 -23.17
CA VAL A 75 30.38 -16.23 -23.65
C VAL A 75 29.41 -17.17 -24.35
N ALA A 76 29.91 -18.10 -25.19
CA ALA A 76 29.08 -19.12 -25.86
C ALA A 76 28.34 -19.99 -24.83
N GLY A 77 28.97 -20.32 -23.70
CA GLY A 77 28.35 -21.04 -22.61
C GLY A 77 27.23 -20.25 -21.95
N VAL A 78 27.41 -18.94 -21.72
CA VAL A 78 26.35 -18.08 -21.17
C VAL A 78 25.17 -17.94 -22.13
N VAL A 79 25.43 -17.77 -23.45
CA VAL A 79 24.38 -17.76 -24.48
C VAL A 79 23.63 -19.09 -24.50
N ALA A 80 24.34 -20.22 -24.39
CA ALA A 80 23.72 -21.54 -24.32
C ALA A 80 22.83 -21.70 -23.07
N GLN A 81 23.21 -21.17 -21.92
CA GLN A 81 22.38 -21.16 -20.71
C GLN A 81 21.10 -20.32 -20.92
N VAL A 82 21.21 -19.12 -21.50
CA VAL A 82 20.05 -18.27 -21.83
C VAL A 82 19.10 -18.99 -22.78
N LEU A 83 19.62 -19.62 -23.86
CA LEU A 83 18.82 -20.37 -24.80
C LEU A 83 18.28 -21.70 -24.25
N SER A 84 18.97 -22.32 -23.28
CA SER A 84 18.47 -23.51 -22.59
C SER A 84 17.27 -23.17 -21.70
N GLN A 85 17.31 -22.01 -21.02
CA GLN A 85 16.19 -21.51 -20.22
C GLN A 85 15.03 -21.06 -21.10
N SER A 86 15.32 -20.44 -22.25
CA SER A 86 14.34 -19.86 -23.16
C SER A 86 14.64 -20.24 -24.62
N PRO A 87 14.33 -21.49 -25.04
CA PRO A 87 14.73 -22.03 -26.36
C PRO A 87 14.07 -21.33 -27.56
N TYR A 88 13.02 -20.58 -27.35
CA TYR A 88 12.27 -19.82 -28.35
C TYR A 88 12.91 -18.48 -28.72
N LEU A 89 13.90 -18.03 -27.96
CA LEU A 89 14.59 -16.78 -28.26
C LEU A 89 15.31 -16.88 -29.60
N THR A 90 15.20 -15.81 -30.37
CA THR A 90 16.04 -15.67 -31.57
C THR A 90 17.48 -15.42 -31.16
N SER A 91 18.43 -15.73 -32.07
CA SER A 91 19.86 -15.44 -31.87
C SER A 91 20.12 -13.94 -31.60
N GLN A 92 19.31 -13.08 -32.21
CA GLN A 92 19.37 -11.64 -31.99
C GLN A 92 18.96 -11.24 -30.56
N GLN A 93 17.85 -11.80 -30.06
CA GLN A 93 17.39 -11.59 -28.69
C GLN A 93 18.40 -12.12 -27.67
N ALA A 94 18.97 -13.31 -27.91
CA ALA A 94 19.98 -13.86 -27.02
C ALA A 94 21.25 -12.98 -26.99
N ALA A 95 21.70 -12.45 -28.11
CA ALA A 95 22.83 -11.53 -28.18
C ALA A 95 22.51 -10.20 -27.48
N ASP A 96 21.31 -9.65 -27.67
CA ASP A 96 20.87 -8.40 -27.02
C ASP A 96 20.80 -8.54 -25.50
N ILE A 97 20.32 -9.67 -24.98
CA ILE A 97 20.35 -9.99 -23.55
C ILE A 97 21.79 -9.92 -23.02
N ILE A 98 22.76 -10.54 -23.71
CA ILE A 98 24.16 -10.50 -23.29
C ILE A 98 24.68 -9.05 -23.25
N PHE A 99 24.36 -8.24 -24.25
CA PHE A 99 24.82 -6.84 -24.33
C PHE A 99 24.20 -5.95 -23.25
N ARG A 100 22.91 -6.11 -22.99
CA ARG A 100 22.18 -5.29 -22.00
C ARG A 100 22.49 -5.66 -20.55
N THR A 101 22.90 -6.91 -20.33
CA THR A 101 23.17 -7.41 -18.97
C THR A 101 24.65 -7.41 -18.60
N ALA A 102 25.55 -7.08 -19.53
CA ALA A 102 26.97 -6.94 -19.25
C ALA A 102 27.22 -5.95 -18.11
N THR A 103 28.22 -6.25 -17.29
CA THR A 103 28.69 -5.32 -16.24
C THR A 103 29.57 -4.28 -16.89
N ASP A 104 29.20 -3.02 -16.77
CA ASP A 104 29.95 -1.88 -17.30
C ASP A 104 31.35 -1.82 -16.68
N LEU A 105 32.35 -1.69 -17.52
CA LEU A 105 33.75 -1.54 -17.14
C LEU A 105 34.37 -0.37 -17.89
N GLY A 106 35.29 0.36 -17.24
CA GLY A 106 36.00 1.47 -17.88
C GLY A 106 35.21 2.78 -17.81
N VAL A 107 35.03 3.41 -18.95
CA VAL A 107 34.26 4.66 -19.06
C VAL A 107 32.76 4.30 -19.08
N TYR A 108 31.97 5.03 -18.32
CA TYR A 108 30.53 4.76 -18.19
C TYR A 108 29.84 4.62 -19.54
N GLY A 109 29.13 3.51 -19.70
CA GLY A 109 28.44 3.13 -20.92
C GLY A 109 29.32 2.34 -21.89
N THR A 110 28.93 2.30 -23.18
CA THR A 110 29.68 1.56 -24.20
C THR A 110 30.94 2.29 -24.61
N ASP A 111 32.11 1.69 -24.39
CA ASP A 111 33.40 2.32 -24.62
C ASP A 111 34.29 1.59 -25.64
N ASP A 112 35.42 2.20 -25.98
CA ASP A 112 36.35 1.71 -27.02
C ASP A 112 37.34 0.63 -26.52
N VAL A 113 37.28 0.24 -25.23
CA VAL A 113 38.15 -0.76 -24.59
C VAL A 113 37.37 -2.03 -24.26
N TYR A 114 36.25 -1.87 -23.53
CA TYR A 114 35.46 -2.96 -23.01
C TYR A 114 34.15 -3.19 -23.79
N GLY A 115 33.82 -2.30 -24.75
CA GLY A 115 32.57 -2.38 -25.49
C GLY A 115 31.35 -2.20 -24.59
N ARG A 116 30.47 -3.22 -24.51
CA ARG A 116 29.32 -3.30 -23.61
C ARG A 116 29.69 -3.71 -22.19
N GLY A 117 30.96 -4.14 -21.96
CA GLY A 117 31.45 -4.54 -20.65
C GLY A 117 31.65 -6.05 -20.48
N LEU A 118 31.79 -6.49 -19.23
CA LEU A 118 32.00 -7.87 -18.82
C LEU A 118 30.71 -8.66 -18.86
N VAL A 119 30.71 -9.79 -19.57
CA VAL A 119 29.54 -10.71 -19.58
C VAL A 119 29.20 -11.15 -18.16
N ASN A 120 27.93 -11.02 -17.80
CA ASN A 120 27.40 -11.35 -16.49
C ASN A 120 26.32 -12.43 -16.59
N PRO A 121 26.66 -13.69 -16.30
CA PRO A 121 25.70 -14.80 -16.41
C PRO A 121 24.49 -14.62 -15.49
N SER A 122 24.68 -14.16 -14.25
CA SER A 122 23.60 -13.99 -13.27
C SER A 122 22.58 -12.98 -13.77
N ARG A 123 23.03 -11.85 -14.32
CA ARG A 123 22.14 -10.83 -14.88
C ARG A 123 21.50 -11.27 -16.20
N ALA A 124 22.20 -12.05 -17.03
CA ALA A 124 21.67 -12.56 -18.29
C ALA A 124 20.53 -13.58 -18.08
N LEU A 125 20.57 -14.34 -16.98
CA LEU A 125 19.55 -15.31 -16.59
C LEU A 125 18.42 -14.71 -15.74
N ALA A 126 18.59 -13.49 -15.23
CA ALA A 126 17.55 -12.74 -14.52
C ALA A 126 16.59 -12.03 -15.50
N PRO A 127 15.42 -11.56 -15.05
CA PRO A 127 14.52 -10.74 -15.87
C PRO A 127 15.23 -9.50 -16.42
N VAL A 128 14.97 -9.15 -17.68
CA VAL A 128 15.57 -8.01 -18.37
C VAL A 128 14.48 -7.04 -18.82
N GLY A 129 14.67 -5.76 -18.52
CA GLY A 129 13.74 -4.70 -18.89
C GLY A 129 12.50 -4.67 -18.01
N PHE A 130 11.38 -4.25 -18.57
CA PHE A 130 10.12 -4.20 -17.85
C PHE A 130 9.58 -5.61 -17.64
N THR A 131 9.09 -5.86 -16.44
CA THR A 131 8.44 -7.12 -16.09
C THR A 131 6.94 -6.92 -15.98
N SER A 132 6.16 -7.93 -16.33
CA SER A 132 4.70 -7.89 -16.34
C SER A 132 4.11 -9.19 -15.80
N VAL A 133 3.04 -9.05 -15.02
CA VAL A 133 2.19 -10.18 -14.60
C VAL A 133 1.09 -10.35 -15.64
N VAL A 134 0.81 -11.58 -16.03
CA VAL A 134 -0.21 -11.85 -17.04
C VAL A 134 -1.49 -12.30 -16.38
N VAL A 135 -2.58 -11.59 -16.69
CA VAL A 135 -3.93 -11.86 -16.22
C VAL A 135 -4.83 -12.31 -17.38
N ALA A 136 -5.80 -13.16 -17.09
CA ALA A 136 -6.76 -13.61 -18.10
C ALA A 136 -7.85 -12.55 -18.30
N GLY A 137 -7.94 -11.99 -19.50
CA GLY A 137 -9.10 -11.16 -19.89
C GLY A 137 -10.34 -12.02 -20.14
N ASP A 138 -11.52 -11.47 -19.91
CA ASP A 138 -12.82 -12.14 -20.00
C ASP A 138 -13.34 -12.25 -21.45
N THR A 139 -12.49 -12.45 -22.44
CA THR A 139 -12.93 -12.67 -23.83
C THR A 139 -12.45 -14.01 -24.34
N THR A 140 -13.39 -14.78 -24.86
CA THR A 140 -13.27 -16.13 -25.41
C THR A 140 -12.39 -16.26 -26.66
N SER A 141 -11.65 -15.25 -27.03
CA SER A 141 -10.67 -15.28 -28.10
C SER A 141 -9.57 -14.26 -27.84
N ASP A 142 -8.35 -14.76 -27.73
CA ASP A 142 -7.11 -14.03 -27.81
C ASP A 142 -6.75 -13.11 -26.61
N TYR A 143 -5.71 -13.53 -25.98
CA TYR A 143 -4.76 -12.79 -25.15
C TYR A 143 -4.94 -11.26 -25.15
N VAL A 144 -5.72 -10.76 -24.24
CA VAL A 144 -5.54 -9.39 -23.77
C VAL A 144 -4.88 -9.46 -22.40
N GLY A 145 -3.59 -9.80 -22.38
CA GLY A 145 -2.78 -9.63 -21.19
C GLY A 145 -2.47 -8.15 -21.04
N THR A 146 -2.96 -7.52 -20.00
CA THR A 146 -2.43 -6.24 -19.58
C THR A 146 -1.13 -6.50 -18.83
N SER A 147 -0.01 -6.03 -19.39
CA SER A 147 1.28 -6.09 -18.72
C SER A 147 1.44 -4.87 -17.83
N GLU A 148 1.45 -5.06 -16.53
CA GLU A 148 1.74 -3.98 -15.59
C GLU A 148 3.06 -4.23 -14.86
N ALA A 149 3.82 -3.17 -14.62
CA ALA A 149 5.06 -3.23 -13.89
C ALA A 149 4.81 -3.72 -12.44
N LEU A 150 5.76 -4.46 -11.87
CA LEU A 150 5.70 -5.09 -10.54
C LEU A 150 5.72 -4.09 -9.35
N THR A 151 5.09 -2.94 -9.49
CA THR A 151 4.78 -2.04 -8.38
C THR A 151 3.38 -2.33 -7.83
N SER A 152 3.16 -3.62 -7.51
CA SER A 152 1.86 -4.10 -7.07
C SER A 152 1.79 -4.07 -5.56
N GLY A 153 0.71 -3.57 -5.02
CA GLY A 153 0.45 -3.59 -3.60
C GLY A 153 -1.05 -3.66 -3.31
N LEU A 154 -1.39 -4.32 -2.23
CA LEU A 154 -2.74 -4.35 -1.70
C LEU A 154 -2.68 -4.22 -0.18
N THR A 155 -3.47 -3.30 0.34
CA THR A 155 -3.67 -3.13 1.79
C THR A 155 -5.14 -3.24 2.12
N GLY A 156 -5.48 -3.54 3.37
CA GLY A 156 -6.86 -3.58 3.82
C GLY A 156 -7.31 -4.97 4.27
N LEU A 157 -8.62 -5.14 4.44
CA LEU A 157 -9.21 -6.33 5.07
C LEU A 157 -8.96 -7.63 4.30
N ALA A 158 -8.88 -7.58 2.98
CA ALA A 158 -8.58 -8.73 2.14
C ALA A 158 -7.08 -9.10 2.09
N GLY A 159 -6.20 -8.24 2.62
CA GLY A 159 -4.75 -8.45 2.55
C GLY A 159 -4.28 -9.74 3.21
N GLY A 160 -4.82 -10.09 4.39
CA GLY A 160 -4.51 -11.34 5.09
C GLY A 160 -4.88 -12.60 4.27
N PRO A 161 -6.13 -12.76 3.84
CA PRO A 161 -6.54 -13.85 2.95
C PRO A 161 -5.73 -13.92 1.65
N LEU A 162 -5.48 -12.80 0.98
CA LEU A 162 -4.67 -12.76 -0.25
C LEU A 162 -3.22 -13.14 0.00
N HIS A 163 -2.65 -12.77 1.15
CA HIS A 163 -1.32 -13.23 1.57
C HIS A 163 -1.25 -14.76 1.70
N ALA A 164 -2.35 -15.41 2.07
CA ALA A 164 -2.45 -16.86 2.18
C ALA A 164 -2.68 -17.55 0.83
N SER A 165 -3.07 -16.84 -0.24
CA SER A 165 -3.40 -17.40 -1.56
C SER A 165 -2.26 -18.23 -2.14
N ARG A 166 -2.58 -19.44 -2.57
CA ARG A 166 -1.64 -20.34 -3.24
C ARG A 166 -1.38 -19.89 -4.67
N LEU A 167 -2.40 -19.32 -5.31
CA LEU A 167 -2.31 -18.83 -6.66
C LEU A 167 -1.33 -17.67 -6.76
N LEU A 168 -1.41 -16.68 -5.83
CA LEU A 168 -0.48 -15.55 -5.80
C LEU A 168 0.97 -15.99 -5.52
N LYS A 169 1.18 -17.07 -4.77
CA LYS A 169 2.51 -17.66 -4.52
C LYS A 169 3.11 -18.39 -5.72
N SER A 170 2.28 -18.78 -6.68
CA SER A 170 2.69 -19.53 -7.88
C SER A 170 2.60 -18.70 -9.16
N ALA A 171 2.50 -17.39 -9.05
CA ALA A 171 2.43 -16.49 -10.19
C ALA A 171 3.70 -16.53 -11.03
N ILE A 172 3.56 -16.23 -12.32
CA ILE A 172 4.70 -15.93 -13.18
C ILE A 172 4.67 -14.48 -13.63
N LEU A 173 5.86 -13.94 -13.83
CA LEU A 173 6.06 -12.70 -14.56
C LEU A 173 6.75 -12.98 -15.89
N LEU A 174 6.46 -12.15 -16.86
CA LEU A 174 7.17 -12.12 -18.13
C LEU A 174 8.09 -10.91 -18.18
N ASP A 175 9.30 -11.10 -18.71
CA ASP A 175 10.19 -9.98 -19.01
C ASP A 175 9.97 -9.45 -20.45
N GLU A 176 10.74 -8.44 -20.82
CA GLU A 176 10.64 -7.78 -22.15
C GLU A 176 10.84 -8.74 -23.34
N TYR A 177 11.51 -9.89 -23.13
CA TYR A 177 11.71 -10.93 -24.13
C TYR A 177 10.66 -12.04 -24.04
N GLY A 178 9.67 -11.91 -23.16
CA GLY A 178 8.66 -12.92 -22.88
C GLY A 178 9.20 -14.15 -22.14
N ARG A 179 10.34 -14.04 -21.44
CA ARG A 179 10.85 -15.11 -20.58
C ARG A 179 10.05 -15.14 -19.29
N ASP A 180 9.68 -16.34 -18.88
CA ASP A 180 8.85 -16.54 -17.69
C ASP A 180 9.70 -16.80 -16.44
N TYR A 181 9.31 -16.17 -15.35
CA TYR A 181 9.96 -16.27 -14.04
C TYR A 181 8.92 -16.44 -12.95
N ALA A 182 9.16 -17.34 -12.01
CA ALA A 182 8.30 -17.48 -10.85
C ALA A 182 8.37 -16.21 -9.97
N VAL A 183 7.22 -15.78 -9.47
CA VAL A 183 7.10 -14.64 -8.55
C VAL A 183 6.08 -14.94 -7.46
N ASP A 184 6.36 -14.50 -6.25
CA ASP A 184 5.41 -14.52 -5.13
C ASP A 184 4.76 -13.13 -4.97
N LEU A 185 3.55 -12.97 -5.51
CA LEU A 185 2.77 -11.74 -5.38
C LEU A 185 2.10 -11.62 -4.00
N SER A 186 1.98 -12.72 -3.27
CA SER A 186 1.32 -12.72 -1.96
C SER A 186 2.06 -11.85 -0.93
N ALA A 187 3.36 -11.69 -1.08
CA ALA A 187 4.18 -10.84 -0.21
C ALA A 187 3.80 -9.34 -0.30
N SER A 188 3.16 -8.93 -1.40
CA SER A 188 2.68 -7.56 -1.62
C SER A 188 1.27 -7.32 -1.09
N ALA A 189 0.56 -8.36 -0.65
CA ALA A 189 -0.74 -8.27 0.01
C ALA A 189 -0.55 -8.18 1.53
N ARG A 190 -1.08 -7.11 2.13
CA ARG A 190 -0.94 -6.86 3.58
C ARG A 190 -2.30 -6.58 4.20
N GLY A 191 -2.58 -7.25 5.29
CA GLY A 191 -3.75 -6.96 6.11
C GLY A 191 -3.65 -5.62 6.84
N SER A 192 -4.79 -5.06 7.19
CA SER A 192 -4.86 -3.88 8.04
C SER A 192 -4.42 -4.24 9.47
N SER A 193 -3.39 -3.59 9.98
CA SER A 193 -2.90 -3.79 11.35
C SER A 193 -2.76 -2.44 12.07
N LEU A 194 -2.83 -2.46 13.40
CA LEU A 194 -2.45 -1.31 14.19
C LEU A 194 -1.01 -0.93 13.87
N THR A 195 -0.80 0.23 13.29
CA THR A 195 0.54 0.74 13.02
C THR A 195 0.88 1.83 14.03
N VAL A 196 1.96 1.62 14.77
CA VAL A 196 2.50 2.62 15.72
C VAL A 196 2.83 3.94 15.00
N SER A 197 3.18 3.88 13.71
CA SER A 197 3.51 5.06 12.92
C SER A 197 2.33 6.00 12.69
N GLY A 198 1.12 5.50 12.48
CA GLY A 198 -0.09 6.33 12.39
C GLY A 198 -0.40 7.03 13.71
N LEU A 199 -0.37 6.26 14.81
CA LEU A 199 -0.55 6.80 16.16
C LEU A 199 0.45 7.89 16.54
N ILE A 200 1.70 7.70 16.16
CA ILE A 200 2.76 8.65 16.46
C ILE A 200 2.60 9.91 15.61
N ALA A 201 2.27 9.80 14.33
CA ALA A 201 2.11 10.95 13.44
C ALA A 201 1.01 11.90 13.93
N ASP A 202 -0.13 11.37 14.36
CA ASP A 202 -1.26 12.17 14.87
C ASP A 202 -1.00 12.74 16.27
N HIS A 203 -0.19 12.06 17.08
CA HIS A 203 0.08 12.48 18.47
C HIS A 203 1.25 13.46 18.60
N TYR A 204 2.19 13.52 17.65
CA TYR A 204 3.37 14.39 17.74
C TYR A 204 3.28 15.67 16.90
N ALA A 205 2.22 15.85 16.13
CA ALA A 205 1.99 17.12 15.45
C ALA A 205 1.72 18.24 16.45
N THR A 206 2.38 19.39 16.31
CA THR A 206 2.07 20.56 17.11
C THR A 206 0.73 21.13 16.64
N ILE A 207 -0.31 20.97 17.45
CA ILE A 207 -1.67 21.37 17.11
C ILE A 207 -1.96 22.74 17.71
N HIS A 208 -2.29 23.71 16.87
CA HIS A 208 -2.75 25.05 17.28
C HIS A 208 -4.26 25.15 17.04
N PRO A 209 -5.10 24.96 18.07
CA PRO A 209 -6.54 25.11 17.91
C PRO A 209 -6.92 26.57 17.73
N PHE A 210 -7.88 26.82 16.84
CA PHE A 210 -8.55 28.10 16.73
C PHE A 210 -10.07 27.93 16.79
N ALA A 211 -10.76 28.88 17.39
CA ALA A 211 -12.22 28.88 17.42
C ALA A 211 -12.75 30.32 17.47
N ILE A 212 -13.77 30.58 16.68
CA ILE A 212 -14.51 31.85 16.64
C ILE A 212 -15.99 31.51 16.71
N ALA A 213 -16.72 32.11 17.64
CA ALA A 213 -18.16 31.93 17.73
C ALA A 213 -18.85 33.31 17.85
N ARG A 214 -19.88 33.55 17.02
CA ARG A 214 -20.66 34.78 17.06
C ARG A 214 -22.05 34.57 16.46
N GLY A 215 -23.10 34.89 17.23
CA GLY A 215 -24.46 35.02 16.70
C GLY A 215 -25.04 33.73 16.07
N GLY A 216 -24.84 32.57 16.70
CA GLY A 216 -25.30 31.27 16.16
C GLY A 216 -24.39 30.67 15.08
N PHE A 217 -23.25 31.28 14.82
CA PHE A 217 -22.21 30.82 13.90
C PHE A 217 -20.96 30.44 14.68
N SER A 218 -20.34 29.32 14.35
CA SER A 218 -19.03 28.93 14.91
C SER A 218 -18.11 28.43 13.80
N LEU A 219 -16.85 28.84 13.88
CA LEU A 219 -15.74 28.35 13.07
C LEU A 219 -14.68 27.81 14.02
N SER A 220 -14.27 26.58 13.84
CA SER A 220 -13.19 25.97 14.62
C SER A 220 -12.31 25.11 13.72
N GLY A 221 -11.10 24.82 14.17
CA GLY A 221 -10.18 23.96 13.45
C GLY A 221 -8.84 23.89 14.15
N PHE A 222 -7.91 23.19 13.51
CA PHE A 222 -6.55 23.02 13.99
C PHE A 222 -5.56 23.40 12.89
N ALA A 223 -4.53 24.16 13.23
CA ALA A 223 -3.34 24.29 12.42
C ALA A 223 -2.31 23.29 12.95
N VAL A 224 -1.88 22.38 12.10
CA VAL A 224 -0.89 21.35 12.42
C VAL A 224 0.44 21.75 11.79
N ALA A 225 1.43 22.05 12.63
CA ALA A 225 2.80 22.24 12.20
C ALA A 225 3.56 20.91 12.34
N ALA A 226 4.12 20.41 11.25
CA ALA A 226 5.03 19.28 11.33
C ALA A 226 6.32 19.74 11.99
N ASP A 227 6.71 19.16 13.13
CA ASP A 227 7.99 19.44 13.78
C ASP A 227 9.07 18.54 13.17
N PRO A 228 10.01 19.08 12.38
CA PRO A 228 11.05 18.31 11.70
C PRO A 228 12.08 17.71 12.68
N VAL A 229 12.16 18.22 13.91
CA VAL A 229 13.15 17.79 14.90
C VAL A 229 12.77 16.48 15.58
N ALA A 230 11.48 16.15 15.64
CA ALA A 230 11.00 14.96 16.37
C ALA A 230 11.42 13.62 15.73
N TRP A 231 11.85 13.59 14.49
CA TRP A 231 11.97 12.32 13.74
C TRP A 231 13.38 11.89 13.38
N GLY A 232 14.42 12.70 13.55
CA GLY A 232 15.82 12.31 13.27
C GLY A 232 16.07 11.73 11.87
N LEU A 233 15.09 11.73 11.00
CA LEU A 233 15.13 11.22 9.64
C LEU A 233 15.37 12.41 8.71
N GLY A 234 16.56 12.46 8.08
CA GLY A 234 17.01 13.52 7.18
C GLY A 234 16.07 13.73 5.99
N ARG A 235 14.97 14.45 6.20
CA ARG A 235 14.16 15.01 5.12
C ARG A 235 14.77 16.34 4.67
N ARG A 236 14.75 16.57 3.36
CA ARG A 236 15.25 17.81 2.76
C ARG A 236 14.44 19.01 3.23
N GLU A 237 15.10 20.14 3.43
CA GLU A 237 14.54 21.42 3.85
C GLU A 237 13.33 21.92 3.02
N GLU A 238 13.17 21.41 1.80
CA GLU A 238 12.10 21.77 0.87
C GLU A 238 10.71 21.18 1.24
N ASP A 239 10.68 20.16 2.12
CA ASP A 239 9.42 19.50 2.57
C ASP A 239 8.91 20.05 3.92
N MET A 240 9.54 21.06 4.50
CA MET A 240 9.38 21.45 5.90
C MET A 240 8.39 22.60 6.16
N ASP A 241 7.75 23.17 5.14
CA ASP A 241 6.96 24.42 5.29
C ASP A 241 5.45 24.24 5.08
N LEU A 242 4.89 23.07 5.38
CA LEU A 242 3.45 22.84 5.26
C LEU A 242 2.77 22.82 6.63
N THR A 243 2.42 24.01 7.13
CA THR A 243 1.34 24.13 8.10
C THR A 243 0.04 23.65 7.42
N ARG A 244 -0.39 22.44 7.74
CA ARG A 244 -1.68 21.92 7.26
C ARG A 244 -2.77 22.40 8.21
N VAL A 245 -3.81 22.98 7.64
CA VAL A 245 -5.02 23.25 8.41
C VAL A 245 -5.88 21.99 8.35
N GLN A 246 -6.17 21.42 9.51
CA GLN A 246 -6.97 20.20 9.63
C GLN A 246 -8.26 20.51 10.41
N ASP A 247 -9.30 19.74 10.09
CA ASP A 247 -10.56 19.74 10.82
C ASP A 247 -11.21 21.12 10.91
N VAL A 248 -11.22 21.88 9.81
CA VAL A 248 -11.91 23.17 9.77
C VAL A 248 -13.41 22.94 9.74
N THR A 249 -14.06 23.29 10.83
CA THR A 249 -15.52 23.17 10.99
C THR A 249 -16.17 24.51 10.99
N LEU A 250 -17.21 24.60 10.19
CA LEU A 250 -18.19 25.64 10.18
C LEU A 250 -19.52 25.08 10.68
N ALA A 251 -20.07 25.59 11.76
CA ALA A 251 -21.40 25.22 12.22
C ALA A 251 -22.27 26.48 12.35
N MET A 252 -23.54 26.33 11.98
CA MET A 252 -24.51 27.43 11.98
C MET A 252 -25.85 26.93 12.50
N GLN A 253 -26.35 27.58 13.54
CA GLN A 253 -27.72 27.39 14.02
C GLN A 253 -28.68 28.13 13.11
N LEU A 254 -29.48 27.37 12.36
CA LEU A 254 -30.46 27.92 11.40
C LEU A 254 -31.80 28.25 12.08
N SER A 255 -32.18 27.45 13.08
CA SER A 255 -33.34 27.68 13.94
C SER A 255 -33.10 27.05 15.31
N GLU A 256 -34.08 27.15 16.25
CA GLU A 256 -33.99 26.49 17.57
C GLU A 256 -33.88 24.95 17.44
N THR A 257 -34.31 24.38 16.33
CA THR A 257 -34.34 22.93 16.10
C THR A 257 -33.45 22.46 14.97
N LEU A 258 -32.87 23.35 14.18
CA LEU A 258 -32.08 22.99 12.98
C LEU A 258 -30.69 23.61 13.02
N GLU A 259 -29.69 22.77 12.89
CA GLU A 259 -28.28 23.13 12.78
C GLU A 259 -27.70 22.56 11.49
N ALA A 260 -26.85 23.34 10.82
CA ALA A 260 -26.06 22.90 9.68
C ALA A 260 -24.57 22.98 10.03
N ALA A 261 -23.80 22.02 9.58
CA ALA A 261 -22.35 22.01 9.74
C ALA A 261 -21.67 21.57 8.45
N ALA A 262 -20.50 22.16 8.19
CA ALA A 262 -19.58 21.72 7.13
C ALA A 262 -18.17 21.65 7.70
N ALA A 263 -17.36 20.74 7.19
CA ALA A 263 -15.98 20.63 7.57
C ALA A 263 -15.11 20.25 6.37
N PHE A 264 -13.87 20.70 6.42
CA PHE A 264 -12.85 20.45 5.40
C PHE A 264 -11.66 19.75 6.04
N ASN A 265 -11.12 18.76 5.34
CA ASN A 265 -10.03 17.92 5.83
C ASN A 265 -10.33 17.41 7.26
N ALA A 266 -11.52 16.85 7.41
CA ALA A 266 -12.08 16.53 8.70
C ALA A 266 -11.53 15.20 9.24
N ASP A 267 -11.14 15.17 10.51
CA ASP A 267 -11.01 13.93 11.26
C ASP A 267 -12.41 13.32 11.44
N MET A 268 -12.74 12.35 10.59
CA MET A 268 -14.07 11.75 10.57
C MET A 268 -14.33 10.92 11.82
N GLY A 269 -13.34 10.27 12.41
CA GLY A 269 -13.46 9.59 13.70
C GLY A 269 -14.00 10.53 14.77
N GLY A 270 -13.51 11.79 14.76
CA GLY A 270 -13.97 12.83 15.62
C GLY A 270 -15.38 13.34 15.37
N ARG A 271 -15.80 13.38 14.12
CA ARG A 271 -17.13 13.91 13.75
C ARG A 271 -18.20 12.87 13.71
N VAL A 272 -17.83 11.65 13.43
CA VAL A 272 -18.74 10.50 13.50
C VAL A 272 -19.33 10.38 14.90
N SER A 273 -18.53 10.59 15.94
CA SER A 273 -19.05 10.57 17.30
C SER A 273 -20.00 11.74 17.62
N ALA A 274 -19.78 12.91 17.01
CA ALA A 274 -20.72 14.02 17.09
C ALA A 274 -22.00 13.76 16.28
N PHE A 275 -21.89 12.95 15.22
CA PHE A 275 -23.02 12.50 14.41
C PHE A 275 -23.81 11.38 15.10
N ASP A 276 -23.15 10.49 15.81
CA ASP A 276 -23.77 9.44 16.60
C ASP A 276 -24.08 9.95 18.04
N LEU A 277 -23.93 9.18 19.08
CA LEU A 277 -24.24 9.59 20.46
C LEU A 277 -23.15 10.49 21.12
N GLY A 278 -22.11 10.83 20.36
CA GLY A 278 -21.06 11.72 20.77
C GLY A 278 -20.23 11.17 21.93
N SER A 279 -19.14 10.51 21.65
CA SER A 279 -18.02 10.52 22.59
C SER A 279 -17.49 11.96 22.66
N ASP A 280 -17.24 12.49 23.83
CA ASP A 280 -16.58 13.77 23.94
C ASP A 280 -15.12 13.67 23.42
N ALA A 281 -14.54 14.82 23.06
CA ALA A 281 -13.16 14.86 22.53
C ALA A 281 -12.11 14.24 23.47
N GLN A 282 -12.43 14.10 24.77
CA GLN A 282 -11.55 13.48 25.76
C GLN A 282 -11.59 11.96 25.68
N SER A 283 -12.77 11.38 25.49
CA SER A 283 -12.92 9.92 25.33
C SER A 283 -12.23 9.41 24.06
N ARG A 284 -12.19 10.24 23.01
CA ARG A 284 -11.51 9.90 21.74
C ARG A 284 -9.99 9.91 21.85
N ALA A 285 -9.43 10.87 22.54
CA ALA A 285 -7.99 10.93 22.80
C ALA A 285 -7.50 9.81 23.74
N LEU A 286 -8.42 8.99 24.27
CA LEU A 286 -8.13 7.95 25.23
C LEU A 286 -7.68 6.65 24.57
N PHE A 287 -8.29 6.30 23.43
CA PHE A 287 -8.08 5.04 22.74
C PHE A 287 -7.27 5.21 21.46
N VAL A 288 -6.59 4.13 21.09
CA VAL A 288 -5.77 4.05 19.88
C VAL A 288 -6.65 3.94 18.64
N ASP A 289 -7.71 3.14 18.73
CA ASP A 289 -8.68 2.94 17.67
C ASP A 289 -10.11 3.04 18.21
N ALA A 290 -10.61 4.26 18.31
CA ALA A 290 -11.97 4.51 18.73
C ALA A 290 -13.02 4.24 17.63
N SER A 291 -12.60 4.02 16.37
CA SER A 291 -13.49 3.92 15.22
C SER A 291 -14.55 2.82 15.35
N ALA A 292 -14.18 1.67 15.92
CA ALA A 292 -15.11 0.56 16.13
C ALA A 292 -16.21 0.84 17.15
N VAL A 293 -16.02 1.83 18.04
CA VAL A 293 -17.04 2.27 19.01
C VAL A 293 -17.93 3.36 18.44
N ASP A 294 -17.39 4.17 17.51
CA ASP A 294 -17.99 5.43 17.06
C ASP A 294 -18.37 5.46 15.56
N GLY A 295 -18.90 4.37 15.01
CA GLY A 295 -19.41 4.35 13.63
C GLY A 295 -18.35 4.00 12.59
N PRO A 296 -17.88 2.76 12.57
CA PRO A 296 -16.70 2.32 11.81
C PRO A 296 -16.80 2.51 10.29
N TYR A 297 -17.98 2.42 9.71
CA TYR A 297 -18.15 2.59 8.27
C TYR A 297 -18.05 4.05 7.81
N MET A 298 -18.35 5.00 8.68
CA MET A 298 -18.22 6.42 8.37
C MET A 298 -16.76 6.87 8.38
N SER A 299 -15.90 6.21 9.17
CA SER A 299 -14.46 6.48 9.20
C SER A 299 -13.74 6.10 7.88
N LEU A 300 -14.39 5.36 6.99
CA LEU A 300 -13.84 5.09 5.65
C LEU A 300 -13.64 6.36 4.80
N ALA A 301 -14.32 7.47 5.12
CA ALA A 301 -14.12 8.78 4.50
C ALA A 301 -13.26 9.73 5.34
N ASP A 302 -12.42 9.20 6.23
CA ASP A 302 -11.54 10.00 7.10
C ASP A 302 -10.55 10.87 6.30
N GLY A 303 -10.30 12.09 6.79
CA GLY A 303 -9.48 13.09 6.09
C GLY A 303 -10.18 13.82 4.95
N GLY A 304 -11.48 13.61 4.74
CA GLY A 304 -12.26 14.21 3.67
C GLY A 304 -13.07 15.44 4.09
N ASP A 305 -14.01 15.80 3.22
CA ASP A 305 -14.96 16.90 3.43
C ASP A 305 -16.26 16.37 4.01
N PHE A 306 -16.89 17.15 4.88
CA PHE A 306 -18.13 16.82 5.56
C PHE A 306 -19.16 17.93 5.38
N ALA A 307 -20.42 17.55 5.15
CA ALA A 307 -21.58 18.42 5.24
C ALA A 307 -22.71 17.70 5.99
N GLY A 308 -23.32 18.35 6.97
CA GLY A 308 -24.32 17.71 7.80
C GLY A 308 -25.45 18.65 8.22
N LEU A 309 -26.62 18.04 8.46
CA LEU A 309 -27.78 18.68 9.04
C LEU A 309 -28.20 17.91 10.28
N SER A 310 -28.50 18.61 11.36
CA SER A 310 -29.02 18.07 12.62
C SER A 310 -30.35 18.71 12.92
N TYR A 311 -31.39 17.90 13.01
CA TYR A 311 -32.76 18.35 13.29
C TYR A 311 -33.28 17.72 14.60
N LYS A 312 -33.58 18.57 15.55
CA LYS A 312 -34.23 18.18 16.81
C LYS A 312 -35.70 17.97 16.56
N ALA A 313 -36.09 16.70 16.27
CA ALA A 313 -37.46 16.35 15.95
C ALA A 313 -38.38 16.37 17.19
N LEU A 314 -37.85 15.95 18.35
CA LEU A 314 -38.46 16.01 19.68
C LEU A 314 -37.41 16.47 20.67
N ASP A 315 -37.81 16.73 21.90
CA ASP A 315 -36.85 17.17 22.94
C ASP A 315 -35.76 16.15 23.24
N ASP A 316 -36.09 14.88 23.05
CA ASP A 316 -35.24 13.71 23.28
C ASP A 316 -34.77 13.00 21.98
N LEU A 317 -35.27 13.42 20.80
CA LEU A 317 -34.95 12.77 19.52
C LEU A 317 -34.34 13.76 18.53
N THR A 318 -33.14 13.46 18.08
CA THR A 318 -32.44 14.20 17.03
C THR A 318 -32.23 13.32 15.80
N VAL A 319 -32.58 13.84 14.63
CA VAL A 319 -32.33 13.25 13.32
C VAL A 319 -31.15 13.96 12.70
N ARG A 320 -30.17 13.20 12.19
CA ARG A 320 -28.98 13.75 11.55
C ARG A 320 -28.81 13.16 10.17
N LEU A 321 -28.48 14.01 9.19
CA LEU A 321 -28.11 13.64 7.84
C LEU A 321 -26.71 14.17 7.56
N ALA A 322 -25.85 13.32 7.00
CA ALA A 322 -24.50 13.72 6.62
C ALA A 322 -24.13 13.22 5.22
N TYR A 323 -23.33 14.00 4.56
CA TYR A 323 -22.57 13.65 3.37
C TYR A 323 -21.09 13.85 3.66
N MET A 324 -20.28 12.89 3.28
CA MET A 324 -18.82 12.93 3.43
C MET A 324 -18.19 12.51 2.12
N SER A 325 -17.06 13.12 1.76
CA SER A 325 -16.27 12.68 0.62
C SER A 325 -14.78 12.84 0.94
N ALA A 326 -14.02 11.81 0.64
CA ALA A 326 -12.57 11.82 0.72
C ALA A 326 -11.99 11.41 -0.64
N ASP A 327 -10.93 12.09 -1.03
CA ASP A 327 -10.11 11.69 -2.17
C ASP A 327 -8.70 11.48 -1.64
N ARG A 328 -8.35 10.23 -1.41
CA ARG A 328 -7.04 9.88 -0.84
C ARG A 328 -6.05 9.66 -1.96
N GLU A 329 -5.17 10.63 -2.14
CA GLU A 329 -3.92 10.42 -2.85
C GLU A 329 -2.89 9.80 -1.89
N ASP A 330 -2.96 8.48 -1.66
CA ASP A 330 -2.00 7.86 -0.76
C ASP A 330 -0.88 7.18 -1.55
N ARG A 331 0.35 7.52 -1.17
CA ARG A 331 1.52 6.70 -1.49
C ARG A 331 1.42 5.46 -0.61
N LEU A 332 1.35 4.28 -1.22
CA LEU A 332 1.34 3.01 -0.48
C LEU A 332 2.47 3.00 0.57
N PRO A 333 2.16 2.94 1.87
CA PRO A 333 3.17 2.89 2.89
C PRO A 333 3.95 1.58 2.78
N GLY A 334 5.27 1.64 2.61
CA GLY A 334 6.18 0.51 2.75
C GLY A 334 6.73 -0.11 1.48
N ILE A 335 6.59 0.53 0.31
CA ILE A 335 7.52 0.29 -0.79
C ILE A 335 8.67 1.28 -0.59
N ASP A 336 9.51 1.02 0.40
CA ASP A 336 10.79 1.68 0.51
C ASP A 336 11.60 1.33 -0.73
N SER A 337 11.94 2.34 -1.51
CA SER A 337 12.73 2.26 -2.73
C SER A 337 14.12 1.63 -2.54
N GLU A 338 14.50 1.31 -1.30
CA GLU A 338 15.76 0.67 -0.97
C GLU A 338 15.77 -0.85 -1.16
N MET A 339 14.60 -1.51 -1.19
CA MET A 339 14.53 -2.97 -1.39
C MET A 339 14.55 -3.35 -2.89
N PHE A 340 14.27 -2.42 -3.79
CA PHE A 340 14.35 -2.60 -5.24
C PHE A 340 15.34 -1.59 -5.83
N THR A 341 16.60 -1.99 -5.91
CA THR A 341 17.66 -1.29 -6.67
C THR A 341 17.47 -1.38 -8.19
N ILE A 342 16.25 -1.38 -8.65
CA ILE A 342 15.88 -1.24 -10.06
C ILE A 342 15.36 0.20 -10.20
N ALA A 343 16.00 0.96 -11.09
CA ALA A 343 15.86 2.39 -11.35
C ALA A 343 14.52 3.00 -10.91
N PRO A 344 14.52 4.20 -10.26
CA PRO A 344 13.30 4.83 -9.80
C PRO A 344 12.37 4.99 -11.00
N SER A 345 11.34 4.17 -11.07
CA SER A 345 10.27 4.36 -12.04
C SER A 345 9.57 5.66 -11.65
N ARG A 346 9.78 6.71 -12.46
CA ARG A 346 9.21 8.05 -12.31
C ARG A 346 7.67 8.10 -12.39
N ASN A 347 6.99 6.96 -12.33
CA ASN A 347 5.55 6.80 -12.52
C ASN A 347 4.92 5.86 -11.49
N LEU A 348 5.27 5.98 -10.20
CA LEU A 348 4.34 5.55 -9.17
C LEU A 348 3.18 6.56 -9.22
N ARG A 349 2.16 6.27 -10.04
CA ARG A 349 0.90 7.00 -9.98
C ARG A 349 0.34 6.74 -8.58
N ALA A 350 0.13 7.81 -7.83
CA ALA A 350 -0.81 7.78 -6.73
C ALA A 350 -2.13 7.24 -7.31
N VAL A 351 -2.66 6.20 -6.72
CA VAL A 351 -3.97 5.69 -7.13
C VAL A 351 -4.97 6.49 -6.30
N ASP A 352 -5.81 7.27 -6.99
CA ASP A 352 -6.88 8.03 -6.34
C ASP A 352 -7.91 7.03 -5.80
N HIS A 353 -8.24 7.12 -4.53
CA HIS A 353 -9.28 6.32 -3.86
C HIS A 353 -10.43 7.24 -3.44
N PRO A 354 -11.30 7.62 -4.38
CA PRO A 354 -12.46 8.44 -4.04
C PRO A 354 -13.42 7.64 -3.16
N THR A 355 -13.73 8.18 -2.00
CA THR A 355 -14.72 7.62 -1.08
C THR A 355 -15.83 8.63 -0.84
N SER A 356 -17.08 8.20 -0.90
CA SER A 356 -18.25 9.01 -0.59
C SER A 356 -19.17 8.28 0.37
N VAL A 357 -19.71 9.00 1.36
CA VAL A 357 -20.62 8.46 2.37
C VAL A 357 -21.84 9.33 2.48
N VAL A 358 -23.01 8.73 2.41
CA VAL A 358 -24.28 9.35 2.82
C VAL A 358 -24.79 8.61 4.03
N ALA A 359 -25.01 9.31 5.15
CA ALA A 359 -25.41 8.70 6.40
C ALA A 359 -26.62 9.40 7.02
N LEU A 360 -27.49 8.59 7.64
CA LEU A 360 -28.62 9.03 8.43
C LEU A 360 -28.49 8.43 9.84
N ALA A 361 -28.65 9.25 10.89
CA ALA A 361 -28.70 8.77 12.26
C ALA A 361 -29.93 9.29 13.00
N LEU A 362 -30.44 8.44 13.89
CA LEU A 362 -31.49 8.75 14.86
C LEU A 362 -30.89 8.63 16.26
N ASN A 363 -30.77 9.74 16.95
CA ASN A 363 -30.19 9.80 18.28
C ASN A 363 -31.28 10.09 19.29
N TRP A 364 -31.51 9.15 20.19
CA TRP A 364 -32.57 9.20 21.20
C TRP A 364 -31.99 9.23 22.61
N ALA A 365 -32.23 10.31 23.32
CA ALA A 365 -31.94 10.43 24.74
C ALA A 365 -33.09 9.81 25.54
N VAL A 366 -33.10 8.47 25.69
CA VAL A 366 -34.18 7.71 26.35
C VAL A 366 -34.43 8.19 27.77
N GLU A 367 -33.32 8.41 28.48
CA GLU A 367 -33.29 8.93 29.86
C GLU A 367 -32.03 9.77 30.04
N PRO A 368 -31.92 10.63 31.01
CA PRO A 368 -30.71 11.43 31.25
C PRO A 368 -29.43 10.60 31.39
N TRP A 369 -29.57 9.34 31.79
CA TRP A 369 -28.47 8.40 32.00
C TRP A 369 -28.30 7.40 30.83
N MET A 370 -29.19 7.41 29.80
CA MET A 370 -29.18 6.44 28.70
C MET A 370 -29.49 7.10 27.37
N GLY A 371 -28.61 6.95 26.42
CA GLY A 371 -28.77 7.32 25.01
C GLY A 371 -28.66 6.11 24.10
N LEU A 372 -29.47 6.12 23.04
CA LEU A 372 -29.43 5.14 21.93
C LEU A 372 -29.22 5.87 20.60
N SER A 373 -28.48 5.26 19.70
CA SER A 373 -28.35 5.74 18.32
C SER A 373 -28.54 4.58 17.34
N LEU A 374 -29.30 4.85 16.29
CA LEU A 374 -29.42 3.99 15.12
C LEU A 374 -28.87 4.75 13.92
N ASN A 375 -27.93 4.18 13.20
CA ASN A 375 -27.39 4.78 12.00
C ASN A 375 -27.50 3.83 10.79
N VAL A 376 -27.63 4.42 9.62
CA VAL A 376 -27.54 3.73 8.32
C VAL A 376 -26.68 4.56 7.39
N ALA A 377 -25.83 3.91 6.61
CA ALA A 377 -24.99 4.62 5.66
C ALA A 377 -24.86 3.83 4.34
N ARG A 378 -24.68 4.61 3.27
CA ARG A 378 -24.27 4.12 1.95
C ARG A 378 -22.89 4.70 1.66
N ILE A 379 -21.93 3.83 1.39
CA ILE A 379 -20.55 4.16 1.11
C ILE A 379 -20.24 3.73 -0.31
N GLY A 380 -19.69 4.63 -1.12
CA GLY A 380 -19.15 4.34 -2.44
C GLY A 380 -17.64 4.55 -2.43
N GLU A 381 -16.90 3.57 -2.91
CA GLU A 381 -15.43 3.60 -2.99
C GLU A 381 -14.98 3.30 -4.43
N GLY A 382 -13.96 4.01 -4.91
CA GLY A 382 -13.30 3.73 -6.18
C GLY A 382 -11.91 3.13 -5.97
N ASN A 383 -11.48 2.23 -6.85
CA ASN A 383 -10.14 1.62 -6.85
C ASN A 383 -9.78 0.90 -5.54
N GLY A 384 -10.75 0.33 -4.85
CA GLY A 384 -10.59 -0.40 -3.60
C GLY A 384 -11.92 -0.64 -2.92
N PHE A 385 -11.93 -1.30 -1.77
CA PHE A 385 -13.12 -1.57 -0.96
C PHE A 385 -12.79 -1.63 0.52
N LEU A 386 -13.74 -1.20 1.36
CA LEU A 386 -13.65 -1.20 2.82
C LEU A 386 -12.36 -0.54 3.34
N GLY A 387 -11.98 0.59 2.74
CA GLY A 387 -10.77 1.35 3.07
C GLY A 387 -9.47 0.71 2.59
N GLY A 388 -9.53 -0.39 1.85
CA GLY A 388 -8.37 -1.03 1.24
C GLY A 388 -7.88 -0.27 0.02
N MET A 389 -6.56 -0.24 -0.18
CA MET A 389 -5.91 0.36 -1.36
C MET A 389 -5.28 -0.73 -2.21
N GLU A 390 -5.43 -0.59 -3.52
CA GLU A 390 -4.96 -1.55 -4.51
C GLU A 390 -4.13 -0.86 -5.59
N SER A 391 -3.05 -1.50 -6.04
CA SER A 391 -2.21 -0.96 -7.11
C SER A 391 -1.56 -2.04 -7.97
N GLY A 392 -1.21 -1.69 -9.20
CA GLY A 392 -0.50 -2.56 -10.14
C GLY A 392 -1.28 -3.84 -10.44
N ALA A 393 -0.61 -4.98 -10.46
CA ALA A 393 -1.22 -6.28 -10.75
C ALA A 393 -2.23 -6.74 -9.68
N LEU A 394 -2.20 -6.15 -8.48
CA LEU A 394 -3.15 -6.40 -7.40
C LEU A 394 -4.33 -5.41 -7.37
N ALA A 395 -4.45 -4.51 -8.36
CA ALA A 395 -5.62 -3.65 -8.52
C ALA A 395 -6.77 -4.45 -9.12
N MET A 396 -7.67 -4.93 -8.26
CA MET A 396 -8.73 -5.86 -8.60
C MET A 396 -10.10 -5.19 -8.69
N THR A 397 -10.27 -4.04 -8.03
CA THR A 397 -11.56 -3.37 -7.85
C THR A 397 -11.64 -2.12 -8.72
N ASP A 398 -12.74 -1.96 -9.44
CA ASP A 398 -13.09 -0.72 -10.14
C ASP A 398 -13.92 0.19 -9.23
N ALA A 399 -14.94 -0.37 -8.60
CA ALA A 399 -15.78 0.32 -7.62
C ALA A 399 -16.36 -0.67 -6.60
N ALA A 400 -16.64 -0.16 -5.41
CA ALA A 400 -17.36 -0.89 -4.37
C ALA A 400 -18.49 -0.04 -3.78
N GLU A 401 -19.58 -0.67 -3.42
CA GLU A 401 -20.72 -0.05 -2.76
C GLU A 401 -21.07 -0.83 -1.50
N THR A 402 -21.03 -0.14 -0.36
CA THR A 402 -21.35 -0.71 0.95
C THR A 402 -22.61 -0.07 1.52
N PHE A 403 -23.58 -0.89 1.93
CA PHE A 403 -24.69 -0.48 2.78
C PHE A 403 -24.43 -0.96 4.21
N SER A 404 -24.50 -0.06 5.18
CA SER A 404 -24.27 -0.39 6.58
C SER A 404 -25.42 0.08 7.47
N ALA A 405 -25.64 -0.66 8.56
CA ALA A 405 -26.50 -0.28 9.65
C ALA A 405 -25.81 -0.53 10.97
N GLY A 406 -25.96 0.40 11.92
CA GLY A 406 -25.33 0.33 13.23
C GLY A 406 -26.28 0.75 14.35
N LEU A 407 -26.06 0.16 15.52
CA LEU A 407 -26.73 0.48 16.78
C LEU A 407 -25.67 0.79 17.82
N SER A 408 -25.81 1.93 18.50
CA SER A 408 -24.93 2.31 19.62
C SER A 408 -25.78 2.63 20.85
N ALA A 409 -25.20 2.37 22.03
CA ALA A 409 -25.79 2.70 23.30
C ALA A 409 -24.75 3.33 24.24
N ARG A 410 -25.16 4.36 24.99
CA ARG A 410 -24.39 4.98 26.04
C ARG A 410 -25.16 4.97 27.32
N VAL A 411 -24.53 4.54 28.43
CA VAL A 411 -25.13 4.40 29.74
C VAL A 411 -24.23 5.02 30.81
N GLU A 412 -24.73 6.03 31.51
CA GLU A 412 -24.07 6.63 32.67
C GLU A 412 -24.42 5.80 33.92
N LEU A 413 -23.44 5.06 34.45
CA LEU A 413 -23.64 4.11 35.55
C LEU A 413 -23.60 4.77 36.95
N GLY A 414 -23.34 6.09 37.00
CA GLY A 414 -23.09 6.81 38.24
C GLY A 414 -21.64 6.69 38.74
N GLY A 415 -21.24 7.53 39.69
CA GLY A 415 -19.87 7.54 40.21
C GLY A 415 -18.77 7.87 39.18
N GLY A 416 -19.14 8.57 38.11
CA GLY A 416 -18.24 8.93 37.01
C GLY A 416 -18.03 7.81 35.98
N TYR A 417 -18.70 6.67 36.11
CA TYR A 417 -18.60 5.57 35.16
C TYR A 417 -19.56 5.75 33.99
N ARG A 418 -19.03 5.53 32.76
CA ARG A 418 -19.79 5.51 31.52
C ARG A 418 -19.46 4.22 30.73
N LEU A 419 -20.49 3.52 30.31
CA LEU A 419 -20.42 2.39 29.43
C LEU A 419 -20.92 2.79 28.04
N THR A 420 -20.14 2.56 27.00
CA THR A 420 -20.52 2.76 25.60
C THR A 420 -20.35 1.45 24.85
N GLY A 421 -21.31 1.09 24.01
CA GLY A 421 -21.25 -0.10 23.18
C GLY A 421 -21.82 0.18 21.80
N SER A 422 -21.26 -0.43 20.78
CA SER A 422 -21.74 -0.35 19.40
C SER A 422 -21.65 -1.69 18.71
N TYR A 423 -22.54 -1.88 17.74
CA TYR A 423 -22.54 -2.99 16.80
C TYR A 423 -23.01 -2.49 15.45
N SER A 424 -22.25 -2.81 14.40
CA SER A 424 -22.56 -2.41 13.03
C SER A 424 -22.36 -3.58 12.08
N MET A 425 -23.21 -3.66 11.07
CA MET A 425 -23.12 -4.62 9.97
C MET A 425 -23.11 -3.88 8.63
N GLY A 426 -22.49 -4.48 7.63
CA GLY A 426 -22.49 -3.97 6.26
C GLY A 426 -22.53 -5.08 5.24
N THR A 427 -23.10 -4.75 4.07
CA THR A 427 -23.03 -5.59 2.87
C THR A 427 -22.35 -4.78 1.78
N THR A 428 -21.30 -5.34 1.19
CA THR A 428 -20.48 -4.68 0.16
C THR A 428 -20.57 -5.47 -1.14
N SER A 429 -21.01 -4.80 -2.21
CA SER A 429 -20.96 -5.31 -3.58
C SER A 429 -19.76 -4.70 -4.29
N ILE A 430 -18.95 -5.53 -4.95
CA ILE A 430 -17.69 -5.12 -5.60
C ILE A 430 -17.81 -5.34 -7.10
N ALA A 431 -17.52 -4.29 -7.87
CA ALA A 431 -17.33 -4.36 -9.30
C ALA A 431 -15.85 -4.70 -9.61
N PRO A 432 -15.56 -5.88 -10.19
CA PRO A 432 -14.19 -6.23 -10.52
C PRO A 432 -13.67 -5.35 -11.64
N ARG A 433 -12.39 -5.01 -11.57
CA ARG A 433 -11.69 -4.27 -12.62
C ARG A 433 -11.49 -5.16 -13.84
N ALA A 434 -11.85 -4.65 -15.02
CA ALA A 434 -11.62 -5.36 -16.27
C ALA A 434 -10.13 -5.65 -16.50
N GLY A 435 -9.79 -6.89 -16.85
CA GLY A 435 -8.40 -7.29 -17.08
C GLY A 435 -7.54 -7.42 -15.82
N SER A 436 -8.15 -7.51 -14.63
CA SER A 436 -7.45 -7.78 -13.37
C SER A 436 -7.33 -9.28 -13.07
N ILE A 437 -6.59 -9.62 -12.03
CA ILE A 437 -6.49 -11.00 -11.54
C ILE A 437 -7.80 -11.50 -10.93
N ALA A 438 -8.68 -10.61 -10.46
CA ALA A 438 -10.00 -10.96 -9.96
C ALA A 438 -11.01 -11.00 -11.10
N THR A 439 -11.61 -12.15 -11.32
CA THR A 439 -12.65 -12.36 -12.32
C THR A 439 -14.06 -12.16 -11.77
N GLY A 440 -14.21 -12.08 -10.45
CA GLY A 440 -15.46 -11.80 -9.78
C GLY A 440 -15.35 -11.81 -8.27
N PHE A 441 -16.33 -11.19 -7.62
CA PHE A 441 -16.51 -11.20 -6.17
C PHE A 441 -17.92 -11.66 -5.85
N SER A 442 -18.11 -12.36 -4.74
CA SER A 442 -19.42 -12.45 -4.10
C SER A 442 -19.69 -11.18 -3.31
N ASP A 443 -20.95 -10.91 -2.97
CA ASP A 443 -21.24 -9.90 -1.97
C ASP A 443 -20.51 -10.24 -0.66
N LEU A 444 -19.93 -9.22 0.00
CA LEU A 444 -19.26 -9.36 1.27
C LEU A 444 -20.21 -8.98 2.39
N THR A 445 -20.33 -9.82 3.41
CA THR A 445 -20.96 -9.46 4.68
C THR A 445 -19.87 -9.08 5.68
N THR A 446 -20.02 -7.92 6.30
CA THR A 446 -19.01 -7.38 7.24
C THR A 446 -19.68 -6.99 8.56
N ALA A 447 -18.91 -6.97 9.64
CA ALA A 447 -19.34 -6.47 10.94
C ALA A 447 -18.22 -5.71 11.63
N ALA A 448 -18.61 -4.86 12.58
CA ALA A 448 -17.73 -4.22 13.54
C ALA A 448 -18.46 -4.07 14.88
N TYR A 449 -17.75 -4.15 15.99
CA TYR A 449 -18.33 -3.89 17.29
C TYR A 449 -17.28 -3.43 18.31
N GLY A 450 -17.76 -2.71 19.33
CA GLY A 450 -16.90 -2.26 20.39
C GLY A 450 -17.67 -2.04 21.70
N VAL A 451 -16.97 -2.20 22.79
CA VAL A 451 -17.44 -1.85 24.13
C VAL A 451 -16.33 -1.11 24.85
N ALA A 452 -16.65 0.04 25.40
CA ALA A 452 -15.73 0.86 26.19
C ALA A 452 -16.35 1.20 27.54
N LEU A 453 -15.55 1.09 28.59
CA LEU A 453 -15.87 1.56 29.94
C LEU A 453 -14.91 2.69 30.30
N THR A 454 -15.43 3.85 30.57
CA THR A 454 -14.67 5.01 31.02
C THR A 454 -15.06 5.44 32.41
N ARG A 455 -14.14 6.09 33.12
CA ARG A 455 -14.37 6.67 34.45
C ARG A 455 -13.70 8.03 34.56
N ASP A 456 -14.51 9.03 34.88
CA ASP A 456 -14.08 10.38 35.23
C ASP A 456 -13.63 10.47 36.70
N GLY A 457 -12.57 11.21 36.99
CA GLY A 457 -12.14 11.50 38.37
C GLY A 457 -11.58 10.29 39.10
N VAL A 458 -10.65 9.55 38.50
CA VAL A 458 -10.02 8.35 39.08
C VAL A 458 -8.99 8.71 40.14
N PHE A 459 -8.05 9.58 39.80
CA PHE A 459 -6.92 10.00 40.63
C PHE A 459 -6.99 11.49 40.98
N MET A 460 -7.57 12.29 40.10
CA MET A 460 -7.73 13.74 40.28
C MET A 460 -8.97 14.24 39.52
N ASN A 461 -9.42 15.45 39.87
CA ASN A 461 -10.56 16.06 39.19
C ASN A 461 -10.20 16.36 37.74
N GLY A 462 -11.04 15.85 36.80
CA GLY A 462 -10.88 16.08 35.35
C GLY A 462 -9.89 15.15 34.66
N ASP A 463 -9.44 14.06 35.31
CA ASP A 463 -8.81 12.95 34.65
C ASP A 463 -9.85 11.95 34.11
N LEU A 464 -9.45 11.14 33.13
CA LEU A 464 -10.28 10.11 32.51
C LEU A 464 -9.44 8.84 32.32
N LEU A 465 -9.94 7.72 32.81
CA LEU A 465 -9.41 6.38 32.57
C LEU A 465 -10.43 5.60 31.77
N GLY A 466 -9.96 4.82 30.80
CA GLY A 466 -10.81 3.93 30.02
C GLY A 466 -10.16 2.64 29.63
N ILE A 467 -10.99 1.63 29.43
CA ILE A 467 -10.65 0.36 28.80
C ILE A 467 -11.65 0.09 27.69
N ALA A 468 -11.19 -0.48 26.59
CA ALA A 468 -12.04 -0.86 25.47
C ALA A 468 -11.66 -2.23 24.92
N ILE A 469 -12.66 -2.93 24.42
CA ILE A 469 -12.51 -4.11 23.58
C ILE A 469 -13.22 -3.78 22.28
N THR A 470 -12.48 -3.76 21.18
CA THR A 470 -13.02 -3.41 19.87
C THR A 470 -12.66 -4.46 18.85
N ARG A 471 -13.55 -4.66 17.93
CA ARG A 471 -13.31 -5.41 16.71
C ARG A 471 -13.64 -4.49 15.53
N PRO A 472 -12.64 -3.99 14.80
CA PRO A 472 -12.85 -3.14 13.64
C PRO A 472 -13.63 -3.86 12.54
N ILE A 473 -13.96 -3.17 11.45
CA ILE A 473 -14.62 -3.80 10.31
C ILE A 473 -13.84 -5.06 9.92
N HIS A 474 -14.54 -6.17 9.79
CA HIS A 474 -13.98 -7.44 9.33
C HIS A 474 -15.00 -8.18 8.46
N ILE A 475 -14.51 -9.00 7.55
CA ILE A 475 -15.33 -9.78 6.64
C ILE A 475 -15.78 -11.05 7.35
N LEU A 476 -17.10 -11.25 7.43
CA LEU A 476 -17.73 -12.44 7.97
C LEU A 476 -17.92 -13.51 6.89
N GLU A 477 -18.32 -13.06 5.70
CA GLU A 477 -18.58 -13.92 4.54
C GLU A 477 -18.23 -13.17 3.26
N GLY A 478 -17.70 -13.88 2.29
CA GLY A 478 -17.42 -13.38 0.96
C GLY A 478 -16.21 -14.04 0.32
N SER A 479 -16.14 -13.98 -0.99
CA SER A 479 -15.09 -14.63 -1.76
C SER A 479 -14.69 -13.81 -2.98
N ALA A 480 -13.43 -14.03 -3.42
CA ALA A 480 -12.90 -13.54 -4.68
C ALA A 480 -12.50 -14.71 -5.58
N ALA A 481 -12.96 -14.67 -6.82
CA ALA A 481 -12.53 -15.60 -7.86
C ALA A 481 -11.31 -15.01 -8.56
N LEU A 482 -10.17 -15.68 -8.46
CA LEU A 482 -8.88 -15.23 -9.00
C LEU A 482 -8.47 -16.09 -10.18
N THR A 483 -7.89 -15.46 -11.20
CA THR A 483 -7.30 -16.14 -12.36
C THR A 483 -6.00 -15.46 -12.73
N LEU A 484 -4.92 -16.24 -12.81
CA LEU A 484 -3.56 -15.73 -13.00
C LEU A 484 -2.71 -16.76 -13.74
N ALA A 485 -1.79 -16.30 -14.59
CA ALA A 485 -0.83 -17.19 -15.22
C ALA A 485 0.16 -17.76 -14.19
N THR A 486 0.25 -19.11 -14.17
CA THR A 486 1.12 -19.86 -13.25
C THR A 486 2.24 -20.61 -13.97
N GLY A 487 2.28 -20.57 -15.29
CA GLY A 487 3.29 -21.24 -16.08
C GLY A 487 3.07 -21.04 -17.57
N VAL A 488 3.96 -21.67 -18.34
CA VAL A 488 3.92 -21.70 -19.80
C VAL A 488 4.10 -23.16 -20.25
N ASP A 489 3.28 -23.64 -21.18
CA ASP A 489 3.40 -24.98 -21.73
C ASP A 489 4.53 -25.09 -22.79
N ALA A 490 4.75 -26.29 -23.31
CA ALA A 490 5.77 -26.53 -24.32
C ALA A 490 5.54 -25.78 -25.64
N ASP A 491 4.30 -25.42 -25.95
CA ASP A 491 3.92 -24.63 -27.12
C ASP A 491 3.91 -23.11 -26.85
N ARG A 492 4.44 -22.69 -25.71
CA ARG A 492 4.48 -21.29 -25.26
C ARG A 492 3.11 -20.66 -24.96
N ARG A 493 2.10 -21.48 -24.68
CA ARG A 493 0.82 -21.00 -24.24
C ARG A 493 0.81 -20.86 -22.73
N LEU A 494 0.18 -19.80 -22.23
CA LEU A 494 0.05 -19.57 -20.81
C LEU A 494 -0.85 -20.61 -20.16
N ILE A 495 -0.41 -21.10 -19.02
CA ILE A 495 -1.19 -21.98 -18.15
C ILE A 495 -1.78 -21.09 -17.05
N TYR A 496 -3.10 -21.06 -16.95
CA TYR A 496 -3.81 -20.28 -15.94
C TYR A 496 -4.19 -21.15 -14.75
N GLY A 497 -3.88 -20.66 -13.58
CA GLY A 497 -4.43 -21.14 -12.32
C GLY A 497 -5.71 -20.40 -11.98
N HIS A 498 -6.62 -21.08 -11.28
CA HIS A 498 -7.88 -20.53 -10.77
C HIS A 498 -8.00 -20.84 -9.29
N GLU A 499 -8.39 -19.86 -8.51
CA GLU A 499 -8.64 -20.00 -7.08
C GLU A 499 -9.89 -19.19 -6.69
N VAL A 500 -10.79 -19.82 -5.94
CA VAL A 500 -11.83 -19.08 -5.23
C VAL A 500 -11.34 -18.92 -3.80
N LEU A 501 -10.96 -17.70 -3.46
CA LEU A 501 -10.40 -17.35 -2.17
C LEU A 501 -11.52 -16.88 -1.25
N ASP A 502 -11.65 -17.52 -0.09
CA ASP A 502 -12.48 -17.02 0.99
C ASP A 502 -11.82 -15.76 1.57
N LEU A 503 -12.54 -14.64 1.58
CA LEU A 503 -12.07 -13.37 2.12
C LEU A 503 -12.38 -13.22 3.61
N ALA A 504 -13.20 -14.10 4.18
CA ALA A 504 -13.40 -14.18 5.62
C ALA A 504 -12.12 -14.73 6.27
N GLY A 505 -11.38 -13.86 6.92
CA GLY A 505 -10.15 -14.19 7.61
C GLY A 505 -10.28 -14.08 9.13
N PRO A 506 -9.19 -14.39 9.87
CA PRO A 506 -9.12 -14.06 11.28
C PRO A 506 -9.41 -12.59 11.52
N ALA A 507 -10.27 -12.31 12.48
CA ALA A 507 -10.73 -10.95 12.73
C ALA A 507 -9.91 -10.29 13.84
N PRO A 508 -9.20 -9.18 13.56
CA PRO A 508 -8.44 -8.47 14.57
C PRO A 508 -9.32 -8.08 15.75
N THR A 509 -8.82 -8.28 16.97
CA THR A 509 -9.50 -7.82 18.19
C THR A 509 -8.54 -6.96 18.99
N ASN A 510 -8.95 -5.73 19.29
CA ASN A 510 -8.15 -4.77 20.03
C ASN A 510 -8.56 -4.76 21.51
N PHE A 511 -7.60 -4.80 22.40
CA PHE A 511 -7.73 -4.57 23.82
C PHE A 511 -6.98 -3.28 24.14
N GLU A 512 -7.69 -2.26 24.57
CA GLU A 512 -7.13 -0.93 24.73
C GLU A 512 -7.31 -0.41 26.14
N MET A 513 -6.32 0.36 26.59
CA MET A 513 -6.38 1.10 27.84
C MET A 513 -5.83 2.50 27.61
N GLY A 514 -6.54 3.50 28.11
CA GLY A 514 -6.12 4.88 28.01
C GLY A 514 -6.30 5.62 29.32
N TYR A 515 -5.43 6.58 29.58
CA TYR A 515 -5.53 7.52 30.69
C TYR A 515 -5.16 8.92 30.22
N THR A 516 -5.98 9.90 30.55
CA THR A 516 -5.68 11.30 30.30
C THR A 516 -5.93 12.15 31.54
N ALA A 517 -5.07 13.15 31.77
CA ALA A 517 -5.19 14.08 32.88
C ALA A 517 -4.81 15.50 32.45
N ARG A 518 -5.56 16.49 33.01
CA ARG A 518 -5.20 17.89 32.88
C ARG A 518 -4.51 18.32 34.18
N LEU A 519 -3.33 18.89 34.03
CA LEU A 519 -2.48 19.31 35.14
C LEU A 519 -2.33 20.83 35.11
N LEU A 520 -1.99 21.44 36.26
CA LEU A 520 -1.70 22.87 36.38
C LEU A 520 -2.85 23.74 35.83
N ASP A 521 -4.07 23.48 36.27
CA ASP A 521 -5.29 24.17 35.81
C ASP A 521 -5.46 24.21 34.28
N GLY A 522 -5.02 23.14 33.61
CA GLY A 522 -5.11 23.01 32.16
C GLY A 522 -3.91 23.57 31.37
N ALA A 523 -2.90 24.11 32.04
CA ALA A 523 -1.65 24.53 31.41
C ALA A 523 -0.79 23.34 30.96
N ALA A 524 -0.98 22.18 31.59
CA ALA A 524 -0.34 20.94 31.15
C ALA A 524 -1.35 19.82 30.94
N SER A 525 -1.05 18.88 30.06
CA SER A 525 -1.81 17.64 29.88
C SER A 525 -0.89 16.45 29.80
N PHE A 526 -1.38 15.32 30.30
CA PHE A 526 -0.72 14.04 30.23
C PHE A 526 -1.67 13.02 29.61
N SER A 527 -1.21 12.20 28.67
CA SER A 527 -1.96 11.06 28.14
C SER A 527 -1.07 9.84 27.99
N LEU A 528 -1.65 8.69 28.30
CA LEU A 528 -1.05 7.37 28.13
C LEU A 528 -2.08 6.50 27.41
N SER A 529 -1.70 5.87 26.31
CA SER A 529 -2.53 4.92 25.60
C SER A 529 -1.73 3.65 25.34
N ALA A 530 -2.38 2.49 25.46
CA ALA A 530 -1.80 1.20 25.16
C ALA A 530 -2.86 0.33 24.47
N ALA A 531 -2.45 -0.40 23.44
CA ALA A 531 -3.28 -1.33 22.70
C ALA A 531 -2.55 -2.64 22.46
N TYR A 532 -3.30 -3.74 22.56
CA TYR A 532 -2.90 -5.08 22.17
C TYR A 532 -3.91 -5.60 21.15
N GLN A 533 -3.46 -6.04 20.00
CA GLN A 533 -4.28 -6.57 18.92
C GLN A 533 -3.91 -8.04 18.68
N THR A 534 -4.91 -8.90 18.71
CA THR A 534 -4.80 -10.29 18.24
C THR A 534 -5.13 -10.38 16.76
N ASP A 535 -4.65 -11.41 16.09
CA ASP A 535 -4.86 -11.66 14.65
C ASP A 535 -4.54 -10.42 13.79
N ALA A 536 -3.48 -9.71 14.13
CA ALA A 536 -3.08 -8.47 13.51
C ALA A 536 -2.91 -8.64 11.99
N GLY A 537 -3.47 -7.71 11.22
CA GLY A 537 -3.45 -7.78 9.78
C GLY A 537 -4.31 -8.89 9.16
N GLY A 538 -5.25 -9.48 9.93
CA GLY A 538 -6.04 -10.61 9.46
C GLY A 538 -5.24 -11.90 9.30
N VAL A 539 -4.12 -12.02 10.01
CA VAL A 539 -3.26 -13.20 10.02
C VAL A 539 -3.43 -13.93 11.35
N ALA A 540 -3.80 -15.20 11.29
CA ALA A 540 -3.99 -16.02 12.50
C ALA A 540 -2.73 -16.04 13.38
N ASP A 541 -2.92 -15.91 14.68
CA ASP A 541 -1.85 -15.93 15.69
C ASP A 541 -0.79 -14.81 15.54
N ALA A 542 -1.05 -13.79 14.72
CA ALA A 542 -0.21 -12.60 14.63
C ALA A 542 -0.69 -11.55 15.64
N ASP A 543 0.19 -11.14 16.55
CA ASP A 543 -0.11 -10.17 17.58
C ASP A 543 0.61 -8.84 17.31
N ALA A 544 -0.04 -7.73 17.67
CA ALA A 544 0.57 -6.41 17.64
C ALA A 544 0.37 -5.68 18.98
N VAL A 545 1.37 -4.94 19.38
CA VAL A 545 1.33 -4.08 20.59
C VAL A 545 1.68 -2.67 20.20
N ALA A 546 0.88 -1.72 20.63
CA ALA A 546 1.13 -0.30 20.44
C ALA A 546 1.00 0.43 21.78
N GLY A 547 1.79 1.48 21.98
CA GLY A 547 1.70 2.32 23.17
C GLY A 547 2.22 3.72 22.86
N ALA A 548 1.55 4.72 23.41
CA ALA A 548 1.91 6.12 23.29
C ALA A 548 1.83 6.82 24.65
N LEU A 549 2.81 7.69 24.92
CA LEU A 549 2.83 8.56 26.08
C LEU A 549 3.06 9.99 25.60
N ARG A 550 2.18 10.88 25.99
CA ARG A 550 2.26 12.30 25.65
C ARG A 550 2.24 13.17 26.89
N PHE A 551 3.13 14.14 26.93
CA PHE A 551 3.09 15.24 27.88
C PHE A 551 3.12 16.56 27.10
N SER A 552 2.19 17.45 27.37
CA SER A 552 2.07 18.73 26.70
C SER A 552 2.03 19.84 27.77
N LEU A 553 2.81 20.89 27.57
CA LEU A 553 2.86 22.06 28.44
C LEU A 553 2.66 23.32 27.60
N LYS A 554 1.70 24.16 27.98
CA LYS A 554 1.47 25.47 27.37
C LYS A 554 2.29 26.50 28.13
N PHE A 555 3.17 27.20 27.39
CA PHE A 555 3.97 28.31 27.91
C PHE A 555 3.32 29.64 27.62
#